data_cc1b74a5b9675de1d74d9478cebdd9c6
#
_entry.id   cc1b74a5b9675de1d74d9478cebdd9c6
#
_cell.length_a   1.000
_cell.length_b   1.000
_cell.length_c   1.000
_cell.angle_alpha   90.00
_cell.angle_beta   90.00
_cell.angle_gamma   90.00
#
_symmetry.space_group_name_H-M   'P 1'
#
loop_
_entity.id
_entity.type
_entity.pdbx_description
1 polymer ?
#
loop_
_entity_poly.entity_id
_entity_poly.type
_entity_poly.pdbx_seq_one_letter_code
_entity_poly.pdbx_strand_id
1 'polypeptide(L)'
;MKFLIDECLHTSLVQVAQASGYVADHVNYLSLGGLKDWQLLPVIREREYTFVTNNGADFLALFGKEPLHPGIIIIVPNVTPILQRELFKAALGHIGARDLTNCVVEVKYVGDRTVCSQYAFPESTE
;
A
#
# COMPACT_ATOMS: atom_id res chain seq x y z
N MET A 1 12.08 2.91 3.67
CA MET A 1 10.70 2.41 3.54
C MET A 1 10.71 1.15 2.69
N LYS A 2 9.95 0.17 3.08
CA LYS A 2 9.90 -1.14 2.44
C LYS A 2 8.44 -1.48 2.17
N PHE A 3 8.11 -1.92 0.96
CA PHE A 3 6.74 -2.16 0.53
C PHE A 3 6.43 -3.64 0.38
N LEU A 4 5.22 -4.04 0.80
CA LEU A 4 4.64 -5.33 0.47
C LEU A 4 3.43 -5.10 -0.44
N ILE A 5 3.49 -5.67 -1.64
CA ILE A 5 2.44 -5.54 -2.65
C ILE A 5 1.48 -6.72 -2.52
N ASP A 6 0.19 -6.42 -2.36
CA ASP A 6 -0.86 -7.43 -2.20
C ASP A 6 -1.06 -8.25 -3.47
N GLU A 7 -1.54 -9.48 -3.32
CA GLU A 7 -1.75 -10.40 -4.45
C GLU A 7 -2.78 -9.90 -5.47
N CYS A 8 -3.69 -9.02 -5.07
CA CYS A 8 -4.67 -8.41 -5.98
C CYS A 8 -4.06 -7.40 -6.96
N LEU A 9 -2.81 -7.00 -6.76
CA LEU A 9 -2.08 -6.07 -7.61
C LEU A 9 -1.04 -6.82 -8.44
N HIS A 10 -0.67 -6.26 -9.59
CA HIS A 10 0.30 -6.87 -10.49
C HIS A 10 1.70 -6.89 -9.87
N THR A 11 2.44 -7.97 -10.11
CA THR A 11 3.80 -8.15 -9.56
C THR A 11 4.79 -7.09 -10.06
N SER A 12 4.54 -6.48 -11.22
CA SER A 12 5.41 -5.45 -11.78
C SER A 12 5.50 -4.17 -10.92
N LEU A 13 4.63 -4.01 -9.93
CA LEU A 13 4.75 -2.89 -8.99
C LEU A 13 6.03 -2.96 -8.16
N VAL A 14 6.58 -4.16 -7.98
CA VAL A 14 7.90 -4.33 -7.34
C VAL A 14 8.97 -3.53 -8.07
N GLN A 15 9.03 -3.63 -9.41
CA GLN A 15 10.01 -2.89 -10.20
C GLN A 15 9.80 -1.37 -10.13
N VAL A 16 8.55 -0.92 -10.04
CA VAL A 16 8.25 0.51 -9.88
C VAL A 16 8.87 1.04 -8.57
N ALA A 17 8.71 0.32 -7.48
CA ALA A 17 9.30 0.72 -6.20
C ALA A 17 10.83 0.69 -6.27
N GLN A 18 11.40 -0.37 -6.83
CA GLN A 18 12.86 -0.51 -6.97
C GLN A 18 13.46 0.61 -7.81
N ALA A 19 12.80 1.00 -8.89
CA ALA A 19 13.24 2.10 -9.74
C ALA A 19 13.27 3.44 -8.99
N SER A 20 12.49 3.58 -7.94
CA SER A 20 12.47 4.76 -7.07
C SER A 20 13.39 4.62 -5.85
N GLY A 21 14.21 3.57 -5.79
CA GLY A 21 15.18 3.36 -4.72
C GLY A 21 14.64 2.66 -3.47
N TYR A 22 13.45 2.05 -3.55
CA TYR A 22 12.84 1.36 -2.41
C TYR A 22 12.99 -0.16 -2.52
N VAL A 23 12.98 -0.82 -1.36
CA VAL A 23 12.82 -2.28 -1.27
C VAL A 23 11.35 -2.61 -1.39
N ALA A 24 11.01 -3.62 -2.17
CA ALA A 24 9.64 -4.07 -2.32
C ALA A 24 9.57 -5.57 -2.58
N ASP A 25 8.56 -6.21 -2.01
CA ASP A 25 8.23 -7.60 -2.22
C ASP A 25 6.76 -7.71 -2.62
N HIS A 26 6.44 -8.77 -3.36
CA HIS A 26 5.05 -9.11 -3.65
C HIS A 26 4.65 -10.32 -2.81
N VAL A 27 3.40 -10.35 -2.35
CA VAL A 27 2.87 -11.45 -1.54
C VAL A 27 3.17 -12.82 -2.18
N ASN A 28 2.99 -12.92 -3.50
CA ASN A 28 3.24 -14.18 -4.22
C ASN A 28 4.72 -14.58 -4.24
N TYR A 29 5.64 -13.63 -4.21
CA TYR A 29 7.08 -13.92 -4.20
C TYR A 29 7.55 -14.43 -2.85
N LEU A 30 6.82 -14.12 -1.79
CA LEU A 30 7.13 -14.57 -0.44
C LEU A 30 6.37 -15.84 -0.07
N SER A 31 5.68 -16.47 -1.02
CA SER A 31 4.81 -17.63 -0.80
C SER A 31 3.68 -17.36 0.21
N LEU A 32 3.20 -16.13 0.23
CA LEU A 32 2.10 -15.70 1.11
C LEU A 32 0.77 -15.61 0.37
N GLY A 33 0.74 -15.96 -0.92
CA GLY A 33 -0.48 -15.96 -1.71
C GLY A 33 -1.53 -16.89 -1.12
N GLY A 34 -2.79 -16.45 -1.14
CA GLY A 34 -3.89 -17.22 -0.58
C GLY A 34 -4.09 -17.05 0.92
N LEU A 35 -3.21 -16.34 1.60
CA LEU A 35 -3.43 -16.01 3.01
C LEU A 35 -4.59 -15.03 3.13
N LYS A 36 -5.34 -15.17 4.21
CA LYS A 36 -6.40 -14.21 4.55
C LYS A 36 -5.79 -12.92 5.07
N ASP A 37 -6.55 -11.82 4.97
CA ASP A 37 -6.09 -10.49 5.36
C ASP A 37 -5.54 -10.46 6.78
N TRP A 38 -6.25 -11.08 7.73
CA TRP A 38 -5.82 -11.13 9.13
C TRP A 38 -4.53 -11.96 9.32
N GLN A 39 -4.21 -12.86 8.40
CA GLN A 39 -2.97 -13.65 8.44
C GLN A 39 -1.78 -12.86 7.88
N LEU A 40 -2.03 -11.91 6.98
CA LEU A 40 -1.00 -11.02 6.46
C LEU A 40 -0.60 -9.94 7.47
N LEU A 41 -1.50 -9.52 8.33
CA LEU A 41 -1.28 -8.43 9.27
C LEU A 41 -0.05 -8.64 10.17
N PRO A 42 0.19 -9.82 10.78
CA PRO A 42 1.41 -10.07 11.56
C PRO A 42 2.68 -9.92 10.72
N VAL A 43 2.67 -10.38 9.47
CA VAL A 43 3.83 -10.27 8.57
C VAL A 43 4.14 -8.80 8.28
N ILE A 44 3.11 -8.02 7.98
CA ILE A 44 3.23 -6.59 7.71
C ILE A 44 3.83 -5.89 8.92
N ARG A 45 3.29 -6.16 10.10
CA ARG A 45 3.73 -5.54 11.35
C ARG A 45 5.15 -5.93 11.73
N GLU A 46 5.44 -7.24 11.75
CA GLU A 46 6.73 -7.77 12.22
C GLU A 46 7.88 -7.39 11.30
N ARG A 47 7.62 -7.36 9.99
CA ARG A 47 8.63 -7.00 8.99
C ARG A 47 8.62 -5.53 8.62
N GLU A 48 7.73 -4.74 9.23
CA GLU A 48 7.63 -3.29 9.04
C GLU A 48 7.41 -2.90 7.57
N TYR A 49 6.54 -3.63 6.88
CA TYR A 49 6.15 -3.30 5.51
C TYR A 49 5.10 -2.18 5.47
N THR A 50 5.29 -1.21 4.59
CA THR A 50 4.19 -0.37 4.14
C THR A 50 3.39 -1.19 3.12
N PHE A 51 2.12 -1.43 3.39
CA PHE A 51 1.29 -2.32 2.59
C PHE A 51 0.66 -1.59 1.42
N VAL A 52 0.62 -2.23 0.26
CA VAL A 52 0.02 -1.67 -0.97
C VAL A 52 -1.07 -2.61 -1.44
N THR A 53 -2.30 -2.12 -1.54
CA THR A 53 -3.46 -2.94 -1.89
C THR A 53 -4.49 -2.13 -2.69
N ASN A 54 -5.40 -2.82 -3.36
CA ASN A 54 -6.61 -2.23 -3.91
C ASN A 54 -7.87 -2.62 -3.12
N ASN A 55 -7.70 -3.33 -2.01
CA ASN A 55 -8.78 -3.78 -1.13
C ASN A 55 -8.78 -2.97 0.17
N GLY A 56 -8.96 -1.64 0.02
CA GLY A 56 -8.77 -0.69 1.11
C GLY A 56 -9.70 -0.93 2.29
N ALA A 57 -10.99 -1.15 2.05
CA ALA A 57 -11.99 -1.26 3.11
C ALA A 57 -11.67 -2.39 4.10
N ASP A 58 -11.28 -3.56 3.58
CA ASP A 58 -11.00 -4.74 4.42
C ASP A 58 -9.75 -4.52 5.27
N PHE A 59 -8.69 -3.97 4.67
CA PHE A 59 -7.44 -3.73 5.41
C PHE A 59 -7.57 -2.57 6.39
N LEU A 60 -8.31 -1.52 6.07
CA LEU A 60 -8.55 -0.44 7.02
C LEU A 60 -9.30 -0.94 8.26
N ALA A 61 -10.24 -1.87 8.09
CA ALA A 61 -10.93 -2.49 9.22
C ALA A 61 -9.96 -3.20 10.18
N LEU A 62 -8.93 -3.85 9.63
CA LEU A 62 -7.89 -4.51 10.42
C LEU A 62 -6.90 -3.52 11.04
N PHE A 63 -6.42 -2.57 10.25
CA PHE A 63 -5.42 -1.60 10.70
C PHE A 63 -5.99 -0.64 11.75
N GLY A 64 -7.29 -0.40 11.76
CA GLY A 64 -7.95 0.42 12.75
C GLY A 64 -7.84 -0.11 14.18
N LYS A 65 -7.53 -1.39 14.33
CA LYS A 65 -7.34 -2.04 15.63
C LYS A 65 -5.87 -2.05 16.07
N GLU A 66 -4.96 -1.57 15.21
CA GLU A 66 -3.54 -1.53 15.52
C GLU A 66 -3.17 -0.13 16.01
N PRO A 67 -2.53 -0.01 17.19
CA PRO A 67 -2.10 1.31 17.69
C PRO A 67 -0.98 1.90 16.85
N LEU A 68 -0.24 1.04 16.13
CA LEU A 68 0.90 1.46 15.31
C LEU A 68 0.97 0.55 14.07
N HIS A 69 1.05 1.15 12.88
CA HIS A 69 1.29 0.41 11.65
C HIS A 69 2.23 1.19 10.71
N PRO A 70 2.96 0.51 9.81
CA PRO A 70 3.96 1.18 8.96
C PRO A 70 3.37 1.99 7.81
N GLY A 71 2.06 2.06 7.68
CA GLY A 71 1.39 2.78 6.59
C GLY A 71 0.77 1.86 5.56
N ILE A 72 -0.20 2.40 4.84
CA ILE A 72 -0.90 1.68 3.78
C ILE A 72 -1.12 2.61 2.58
N ILE A 73 -0.87 2.09 1.38
CA ILE A 73 -1.19 2.75 0.12
C ILE A 73 -2.36 1.99 -0.51
N ILE A 74 -3.43 2.70 -0.81
CA ILE A 74 -4.62 2.13 -1.44
C ILE A 74 -4.71 2.66 -2.87
N ILE A 75 -4.62 1.73 -3.83
CA ILE A 75 -4.79 2.03 -5.26
C ILE A 75 -6.25 1.77 -5.61
N VAL A 76 -6.86 2.67 -6.36
CA VAL A 76 -8.25 2.48 -6.81
C VAL A 76 -8.41 1.11 -7.49
N PRO A 77 -9.48 0.35 -7.15
CA PRO A 77 -9.66 -0.99 -7.71
C PRO A 77 -10.04 -0.98 -9.19
N ASN A 78 -9.93 -2.16 -9.82
CA ASN A 78 -10.41 -2.44 -11.18
C ASN A 78 -9.70 -1.65 -12.28
N VAL A 79 -8.42 -1.36 -12.08
CA VAL A 79 -7.58 -0.76 -13.12
C VAL A 79 -6.58 -1.79 -13.66
N THR A 80 -6.15 -1.58 -14.91
CA THR A 80 -5.19 -2.47 -15.57
C THR A 80 -3.80 -2.39 -14.93
N PRO A 81 -2.92 -3.37 -15.16
CA PRO A 81 -1.54 -3.31 -14.64
C PRO A 81 -0.78 -2.05 -15.05
N ILE A 82 -0.99 -1.56 -16.28
CA ILE A 82 -0.36 -0.31 -16.73
C ILE A 82 -0.80 0.86 -15.84
N LEU A 83 -2.09 0.97 -15.58
CA LEU A 83 -2.64 2.02 -14.74
C LEU A 83 -2.27 1.84 -13.26
N GLN A 84 -2.20 0.60 -12.79
CA GLN A 84 -1.69 0.32 -11.44
C GLN A 84 -0.28 0.88 -11.26
N ARG A 85 0.61 0.66 -12.23
CA ARG A 85 1.97 1.17 -12.16
C ARG A 85 2.02 2.69 -12.16
N GLU A 86 1.19 3.34 -12.99
CA GLU A 86 1.09 4.81 -13.01
C GLU A 86 0.65 5.36 -11.65
N LEU A 87 -0.41 4.77 -11.09
CA LEU A 87 -0.95 5.19 -9.81
C LEU A 87 0.06 4.98 -8.68
N PHE A 88 0.74 3.84 -8.67
CA PHE A 88 1.76 3.57 -7.65
C PHE A 88 2.92 4.54 -7.76
N LYS A 89 3.37 4.82 -8.97
CA LYS A 89 4.43 5.81 -9.21
C LYS A 89 4.02 7.20 -8.70
N ALA A 90 2.77 7.60 -8.94
CA ALA A 90 2.24 8.86 -8.44
C ALA A 90 2.23 8.89 -6.91
N ALA A 91 1.83 7.79 -6.27
CA ALA A 91 1.85 7.67 -4.81
C ALA A 91 3.27 7.79 -4.27
N LEU A 92 4.24 7.13 -4.88
CA LEU A 92 5.65 7.22 -4.47
C LEU A 92 6.18 8.65 -4.59
N GLY A 93 5.83 9.35 -5.65
CA GLY A 93 6.20 10.76 -5.83
C GLY A 93 5.56 11.67 -4.77
N HIS A 94 4.32 11.40 -4.40
CA HIS A 94 3.61 12.13 -3.35
C HIS A 94 4.28 11.93 -1.98
N ILE A 95 4.65 10.69 -1.66
CA ILE A 95 5.26 10.35 -0.38
C ILE A 95 6.64 10.97 -0.24
N GLY A 96 7.45 10.94 -1.30
CA GLY A 96 8.85 11.34 -1.24
C GLY A 96 9.60 10.51 -0.21
N ALA A 97 10.38 11.18 0.64
CA ALA A 97 11.15 10.51 1.70
C ALA A 97 10.42 10.47 3.06
N ARG A 98 9.13 10.80 3.09
CA ARG A 98 8.36 10.88 4.34
C ARG A 98 8.00 9.49 4.86
N ASP A 99 7.97 9.39 6.19
CA ASP A 99 7.48 8.21 6.90
C ASP A 99 5.94 8.16 6.82
N LEU A 100 5.39 6.97 6.58
CA LEU A 100 3.95 6.75 6.52
C LEU A 100 3.39 6.07 7.79
N THR A 101 4.14 6.03 8.87
CA THR A 101 3.64 5.44 10.11
C THR A 101 2.28 6.04 10.48
N ASN A 102 1.29 5.18 10.70
CA ASN A 102 -0.09 5.55 11.01
C ASN A 102 -0.74 6.49 9.99
N CYS A 103 -0.36 6.34 8.72
CA CYS A 103 -0.96 7.10 7.62
C CYS A 103 -1.53 6.19 6.55
N VAL A 104 -2.53 6.70 5.85
CA VAL A 104 -3.09 6.09 4.64
C VAL A 104 -2.88 7.05 3.49
N VAL A 105 -2.40 6.53 2.36
CA VAL A 105 -2.35 7.26 1.10
C VAL A 105 -3.29 6.57 0.13
N GLU A 106 -4.28 7.27 -0.37
CA GLU A 106 -5.17 6.79 -1.42
C GLU A 106 -4.80 7.45 -2.73
N VAL A 107 -4.69 6.66 -3.79
CA VAL A 107 -4.36 7.17 -5.12
C VAL A 107 -5.41 6.71 -6.13
N LYS A 108 -5.91 7.64 -6.93
CA LYS A 108 -6.96 7.38 -7.91
C LYS A 108 -6.83 8.31 -9.11
N TYR A 109 -7.65 8.07 -10.12
CA TYR A 109 -7.82 8.99 -11.22
C TYR A 109 -9.02 9.90 -10.98
N VAL A 110 -8.86 11.18 -11.30
CA VAL A 110 -9.95 12.13 -11.46
C VAL A 110 -9.82 12.64 -12.90
N GLY A 111 -10.71 12.15 -13.77
CA GLY A 111 -10.52 12.31 -15.21
C GLY A 111 -9.28 11.55 -15.66
N ASP A 112 -8.34 12.23 -16.29
CA ASP A 112 -7.05 11.69 -16.74
C ASP A 112 -5.89 12.02 -15.79
N ARG A 113 -6.19 12.60 -14.62
CA ARG A 113 -5.19 13.01 -13.63
C ARG A 113 -5.11 12.02 -12.48
N THR A 114 -3.90 11.76 -12.00
CA THR A 114 -3.69 11.04 -10.75
C THR A 114 -3.85 11.99 -9.56
N VAL A 115 -4.59 11.55 -8.54
CA VAL A 115 -4.82 12.33 -7.32
C VAL A 115 -4.49 11.48 -6.11
N CYS A 116 -3.64 12.01 -5.23
CA CYS A 116 -3.27 11.37 -3.97
C CYS A 116 -3.93 12.12 -2.80
N SER A 117 -4.49 11.37 -1.86
CA SER A 117 -5.01 11.89 -0.60
C SER A 117 -4.30 11.17 0.53
N GLN A 118 -3.96 11.88 1.59
CA GLN A 118 -3.27 11.30 2.75
C GLN A 118 -3.96 11.72 4.03
N TYR A 119 -4.14 10.79 4.94
CA TYR A 119 -4.74 11.06 6.25
C TYR A 119 -4.17 10.13 7.32
N ALA A 120 -4.27 10.56 8.57
CA ALA A 120 -3.89 9.74 9.73
C ALA A 120 -4.90 8.63 9.95
N PHE A 121 -4.41 7.41 10.27
CA PHE A 121 -5.27 6.28 10.54
C PHE A 121 -4.53 5.25 11.43
N PRO A 122 -5.11 4.82 12.57
CA PRO A 122 -6.37 5.31 13.11
C PRO A 122 -6.30 6.79 13.46
N GLU A 123 -7.46 7.45 13.42
CA GLU A 123 -7.55 8.86 13.71
C GLU A 123 -7.17 9.13 15.17
N SER A 124 -6.43 10.24 15.39
CA SER A 124 -6.07 10.63 16.75
C SER A 124 -7.31 11.04 17.53
N THR A 125 -7.45 10.53 18.76
CA THR A 125 -8.60 10.77 19.65
C THR A 125 -8.25 11.69 20.80
N GLU A 126 -7.50 12.72 20.56
CA GLU A 126 -7.24 13.72 21.59
C GLU A 126 -8.41 14.67 21.78
#